data_32d9a809110c66a9271d042671719e1e
#
_entry.id   32d9a809110c66a9271d042671719e1e
#
_cell.length_a   1.000
_cell.length_b   1.000
_cell.length_c   1.000
_cell.angle_alpha   90.00
_cell.angle_beta   90.00
_cell.angle_gamma   90.00
#
_symmetry.space_group_name_H-M   'P 1'
#
loop_
_entity.id
_entity.type
_entity.pdbx_description
1 polymer ?
#
loop_
_entity_poly.entity_id
_entity_poly.type
_entity_poly.pdbx_seq_one_letter_code
_entity_poly.pdbx_strand_id
1 'polypeptide(L)'
;MNPCGSGQRLVRMRRYGPTGYGVTDEAHSWSYGRSGFPLYCTHCSFMNEILPMRWIGYPVYPSDPPDDFDSDPCVWYWYKDPADIPDRHWERYGLER
;
A
#
# COMPACT_ATOMS: atom_id res chain seq x y z
N MET A 1 8.75 11.27 -4.84
CA MET A 1 7.35 11.18 -4.40
C MET A 1 6.45 11.16 -5.63
N ASN A 2 5.64 10.15 -5.76
CA ASN A 2 4.80 9.95 -6.93
C ASN A 2 3.36 9.64 -6.51
N PRO A 3 2.36 10.36 -7.03
CA PRO A 3 0.96 10.04 -6.75
C PRO A 3 0.50 8.84 -7.57
N CYS A 4 -0.35 8.00 -6.98
CA CYS A 4 -0.99 6.89 -7.67
C CYS A 4 -2.50 6.99 -7.50
N GLY A 5 -3.23 7.13 -8.61
CA GLY A 5 -4.68 7.29 -8.59
C GLY A 5 -5.47 5.99 -8.74
N SER A 6 -4.82 4.83 -8.79
CA SER A 6 -5.51 3.55 -9.03
C SER A 6 -6.53 3.23 -7.95
N GLY A 7 -6.14 3.30 -6.67
CA GLY A 7 -7.05 3.05 -5.55
C GLY A 7 -8.17 4.07 -5.48
N GLN A 8 -7.85 5.34 -5.70
CA GLN A 8 -8.84 6.41 -5.74
C GLN A 8 -9.88 6.18 -6.84
N ARG A 9 -9.41 5.79 -8.02
CA ARG A 9 -10.29 5.50 -9.15
C ARG A 9 -11.21 4.32 -8.87
N LEU A 10 -10.68 3.25 -8.29
CA LEU A 10 -11.46 2.07 -7.92
C LEU A 10 -12.56 2.41 -6.91
N VAL A 11 -12.20 3.20 -5.89
CA VAL A 11 -13.17 3.64 -4.88
C VAL A 11 -14.25 4.52 -5.50
N ARG A 12 -13.87 5.49 -6.32
CA ARG A 12 -14.82 6.40 -6.99
C ARG A 12 -15.75 5.69 -7.95
N MET A 13 -15.23 4.70 -8.68
CA MET A 13 -16.03 3.91 -9.63
C MET A 13 -16.92 2.88 -8.93
N ARG A 14 -16.73 2.67 -7.64
CA ARG A 14 -17.49 1.70 -6.83
C ARG A 14 -17.55 0.31 -7.46
N ARG A 15 -16.44 -0.13 -8.02
CA ARG A 15 -16.35 -1.43 -8.69
C ARG A 15 -15.98 -2.53 -7.70
N TYR A 16 -16.88 -2.77 -6.76
CA TYR A 16 -16.75 -3.81 -5.77
C TYR A 16 -17.73 -4.93 -6.02
N GLY A 17 -17.44 -6.11 -5.49
CA GLY A 17 -18.33 -7.26 -5.57
C GLY A 17 -18.00 -8.18 -6.74
N PRO A 18 -18.95 -9.07 -7.12
CA PRO A 18 -18.65 -10.18 -8.03
C PRO A 18 -18.19 -9.78 -9.43
N THR A 19 -18.57 -8.61 -9.89
CA THR A 19 -18.27 -8.14 -11.25
C THR A 19 -17.22 -7.06 -11.30
N GLY A 20 -16.62 -6.72 -10.15
CA GLY A 20 -15.62 -5.67 -10.05
C GLY A 20 -14.42 -6.09 -9.19
N TYR A 21 -13.68 -5.10 -8.75
CA TYR A 21 -12.54 -5.33 -7.86
C TYR A 21 -13.01 -5.41 -6.42
N GLY A 22 -12.50 -6.40 -5.68
CA GLY A 22 -12.86 -6.57 -4.28
C GLY A 22 -12.20 -5.57 -3.36
N VAL A 23 -12.71 -5.54 -2.13
CA VAL A 23 -12.07 -4.86 -1.01
C VAL A 23 -11.86 -5.86 0.12
N THR A 24 -10.98 -5.55 1.07
CA THR A 24 -10.73 -6.42 2.21
C THR A 24 -11.91 -6.36 3.17
N ASP A 25 -12.30 -7.52 3.73
CA ASP A 25 -13.34 -7.59 4.76
C ASP A 25 -12.79 -7.20 6.13
N GLU A 26 -11.52 -7.50 6.37
CA GLU A 26 -10.86 -7.29 7.64
C GLU A 26 -9.60 -6.44 7.47
N ALA A 27 -9.14 -5.85 8.59
CA ALA A 27 -7.88 -5.14 8.61
C ALA A 27 -6.72 -6.12 8.75
N HIS A 28 -5.71 -5.98 7.87
CA HIS A 28 -4.48 -6.77 7.88
C HIS A 28 -3.28 -5.84 7.75
N SER A 29 -2.10 -6.30 8.15
CA SER A 29 -0.88 -5.50 7.96
C SER A 29 -0.65 -5.19 6.47
N TRP A 30 -0.92 -6.17 5.60
CA TRP A 30 -0.76 -6.01 4.15
C TRP A 30 -1.88 -5.17 3.51
N SER A 31 -2.93 -4.84 4.22
CA SER A 31 -3.94 -3.84 3.82
C SER A 31 -3.78 -2.53 4.59
N TYR A 32 -2.57 -2.28 5.10
CA TYR A 32 -2.21 -1.08 5.87
C TYR A 32 -3.09 -0.88 7.11
N GLY A 33 -3.50 -2.00 7.74
CA GLY A 33 -4.34 -1.99 8.93
C GLY A 33 -5.78 -1.59 8.70
N ARG A 34 -6.29 -1.68 7.46
CA ARG A 34 -7.62 -1.21 7.09
C ARG A 34 -8.51 -2.32 6.56
N SER A 35 -9.78 -2.30 6.96
CA SER A 35 -10.85 -3.02 6.26
C SER A 35 -11.37 -2.16 5.11
N GLY A 36 -12.01 -2.78 4.12
CA GLY A 36 -12.49 -2.06 2.94
C GLY A 36 -11.39 -1.49 2.05
N PHE A 37 -10.16 -1.96 2.21
CA PHE A 37 -9.04 -1.55 1.40
C PHE A 37 -9.12 -2.20 0.01
N PRO A 38 -8.89 -1.45 -1.10
CA PRO A 38 -8.95 -2.05 -2.43
C PRO A 38 -7.95 -3.21 -2.58
N LEU A 39 -8.45 -4.40 -2.94
CA LEU A 39 -7.59 -5.58 -3.10
C LEU A 39 -6.51 -5.36 -4.16
N TYR A 40 -6.83 -4.67 -5.24
CA TYR A 40 -5.85 -4.33 -6.26
C TYR A 40 -4.64 -3.60 -5.67
N CYS A 41 -4.87 -2.69 -4.72
CA CYS A 41 -3.80 -1.90 -4.11
C CYS A 41 -2.93 -2.70 -3.14
N THR A 42 -3.32 -3.93 -2.76
CA THR A 42 -2.49 -4.77 -1.89
C THR A 42 -1.24 -5.27 -2.60
N HIS A 43 -1.18 -5.22 -3.95
CA HIS A 43 0.07 -5.55 -4.64
C HIS A 43 1.21 -4.62 -4.25
N CYS A 44 0.91 -3.36 -3.91
CA CYS A 44 1.94 -2.43 -3.46
C CYS A 44 2.54 -2.86 -2.11
N SER A 45 1.71 -3.34 -1.16
CA SER A 45 2.23 -3.84 0.10
C SER A 45 3.04 -5.11 -0.08
N PHE A 46 2.55 -6.07 -0.88
CA PHE A 46 3.25 -7.34 -1.09
C PHE A 46 4.47 -7.21 -2.00
N MET A 47 4.28 -6.66 -3.20
CA MET A 47 5.32 -6.69 -4.23
C MET A 47 6.36 -5.59 -4.06
N ASN A 48 5.97 -4.44 -3.55
CA ASN A 48 6.86 -3.30 -3.43
C ASN A 48 7.47 -3.12 -2.04
N GLU A 49 6.88 -3.72 -1.02
CA GLU A 49 7.32 -3.55 0.35
C GLU A 49 7.67 -4.88 1.03
N ILE A 50 6.70 -5.76 1.27
CA ILE A 50 6.91 -6.98 2.08
C ILE A 50 7.92 -7.93 1.45
N LEU A 51 7.72 -8.31 0.18
CA LEU A 51 8.63 -9.25 -0.49
C LEU A 51 10.03 -8.68 -0.64
N PRO A 52 10.23 -7.43 -1.09
CA PRO A 52 11.57 -6.85 -1.11
C PRO A 52 12.24 -6.79 0.26
N MET A 53 11.50 -6.48 1.33
CA MET A 53 12.05 -6.47 2.69
C MET A 53 12.55 -7.85 3.11
N ARG A 54 11.88 -8.92 2.68
CA ARG A 54 12.31 -10.29 2.97
C ARG A 54 13.51 -10.72 2.14
N TRP A 55 13.62 -10.25 0.90
CA TRP A 55 14.65 -10.70 -0.02
C TRP A 55 15.92 -9.85 0.02
N ILE A 56 15.78 -8.52 0.12
CA ILE A 56 16.91 -7.60 0.06
C ILE A 56 16.99 -6.65 1.27
N GLY A 57 16.09 -6.78 2.22
CA GLY A 57 16.14 -6.07 3.50
C GLY A 57 15.49 -4.69 3.55
N TYR A 58 14.93 -4.19 2.44
CA TYR A 58 14.26 -2.89 2.43
C TYR A 58 13.14 -2.85 1.39
N PRO A 59 12.11 -2.00 1.60
CA PRO A 59 11.06 -1.84 0.61
C PRO A 59 11.56 -1.03 -0.58
N VAL A 60 11.31 -1.53 -1.80
CA VAL A 60 11.78 -0.87 -3.03
C VAL A 60 10.97 0.38 -3.34
N TYR A 61 9.66 0.28 -3.20
CA TYR A 61 8.74 1.39 -3.45
C TYR A 61 7.77 1.52 -2.28
N PRO A 62 8.20 2.07 -1.14
CA PRO A 62 7.31 2.24 -0.01
C PRO A 62 6.18 3.20 -0.33
N SER A 63 5.00 2.93 0.20
CA SER A 63 3.79 3.68 -0.10
C SER A 63 3.13 4.20 1.18
N ASP A 64 2.46 5.34 1.05
CA ASP A 64 1.60 5.89 2.09
C ASP A 64 0.20 6.07 1.49
N PRO A 65 -0.70 5.08 1.67
CA PRO A 65 -2.07 5.22 1.20
C PRO A 65 -2.79 6.32 1.99
N PRO A 66 -3.70 7.06 1.34
CA PRO A 66 -4.44 8.12 2.01
C PRO A 66 -5.46 7.54 2.99
N ASP A 67 -5.89 8.35 3.95
CA ASP A 67 -6.97 7.96 4.87
C ASP A 67 -8.29 7.76 4.11
N ASP A 68 -8.51 8.56 3.09
CA ASP A 68 -9.70 8.51 2.25
C ASP A 68 -9.30 8.51 0.77
N PHE A 69 -9.45 7.35 0.11
CA PHE A 69 -9.15 7.21 -1.31
C PHE A 69 -10.07 8.03 -2.21
N ASP A 70 -11.26 8.39 -1.75
CA ASP A 70 -12.15 9.23 -2.54
C ASP A 70 -11.63 10.66 -2.65
N SER A 71 -10.96 11.14 -1.62
CA SER A 71 -10.43 12.51 -1.57
C SER A 71 -9.02 12.64 -2.13
N ASP A 72 -8.15 11.67 -1.85
CA ASP A 72 -6.73 11.80 -2.12
C ASP A 72 -6.15 10.55 -2.82
N PRO A 73 -5.12 10.73 -3.66
CA PRO A 73 -4.40 9.59 -4.24
C PRO A 73 -3.44 8.99 -3.22
N CYS A 74 -3.06 7.73 -3.47
CA CYS A 74 -1.97 7.09 -2.76
C CYS A 74 -0.64 7.71 -3.22
N VAL A 75 0.33 7.79 -2.31
CA VAL A 75 1.67 8.30 -2.61
C VAL A 75 2.68 7.17 -2.43
N TRP A 76 3.57 7.02 -3.40
CA TRP A 76 4.68 6.09 -3.29
C TRP A 76 5.99 6.82 -3.49
N TYR A 77 7.08 6.23 -2.93
CA TYR A 77 8.39 6.86 -2.87
C TYR A 77 9.46 5.95 -3.45
N TRP A 78 10.50 6.56 -3.97
CA TRP A 78 11.72 5.89 -4.36
C TRP A 78 12.90 6.61 -3.72
N TYR A 79 13.65 5.90 -2.90
CA TYR A 79 14.82 6.44 -2.20
C TYR A 79 16.10 5.93 -2.87
N LYS A 80 17.03 6.84 -3.11
CA LYS A 80 18.33 6.47 -3.69
C LYS A 80 19.16 5.66 -2.72
N ASP A 81 19.07 5.99 -1.42
CA ASP A 81 19.77 5.29 -0.35
C ASP A 81 18.74 4.63 0.56
N PRO A 82 18.78 3.29 0.71
CA PRO A 82 17.86 2.59 1.61
C PRO A 82 17.91 3.08 3.07
N ALA A 83 19.03 3.66 3.50
CA ALA A 83 19.16 4.20 4.85
C ALA A 83 18.24 5.40 5.09
N ASP A 84 17.80 6.07 4.04
CA ASP A 84 16.90 7.23 4.13
C ASP A 84 15.42 6.84 4.20
N ILE A 85 15.10 5.56 4.03
CA ILE A 85 13.70 5.09 4.09
C ILE A 85 13.22 5.16 5.54
N PRO A 86 12.09 5.87 5.83
CA PRO A 86 11.58 5.98 7.19
C PRO A 86 11.19 4.63 7.80
N ASP A 87 11.39 4.50 9.11
CA ASP A 87 11.12 3.27 9.85
C ASP A 87 9.65 2.84 9.81
N ARG A 88 8.72 3.78 9.61
CA ARG A 88 7.29 3.47 9.56
C ARG A 88 6.95 2.40 8.50
N HIS A 89 7.74 2.29 7.44
CA HIS A 89 7.51 1.31 6.38
C HIS A 89 7.85 -0.12 6.80
N TRP A 90 8.65 -0.29 7.87
CA TRP A 90 8.87 -1.60 8.50
C TRP A 90 7.87 -1.84 9.62
N GLU A 91 7.65 -0.82 10.43
CA GLU A 91 6.84 -0.92 11.65
C GLU A 91 5.40 -1.34 11.35
N ARG A 92 4.82 -0.84 10.25
CA ARG A 92 3.44 -1.17 9.88
C ARG A 92 3.22 -2.66 9.64
N TYR A 93 4.28 -3.40 9.33
CA TYR A 93 4.22 -4.85 9.13
C TYR A 93 4.75 -5.63 10.32
N GLY A 94 5.05 -4.96 11.43
CA GLY A 94 5.64 -5.60 12.60
C GLY A 94 7.07 -6.06 12.38
N LEU A 95 7.77 -5.45 11.43
CA LEU A 95 9.15 -5.77 11.10
C LEU A 95 10.11 -4.69 11.63
N GLU A 96 11.36 -5.08 11.80
CA GLU A 96 12.44 -4.18 12.17
C GLU A 96 13.41 -4.04 11.00
N ARG A 97 13.99 -2.86 10.92
CA ARG A 97 14.99 -2.55 9.90
C ARG A 97 16.24 -3.40 10.04
#